data_a7f5e5b978908b84faf2ce43ff85d0a2
#
_entry.id   a7f5e5b978908b84faf2ce43ff85d0a2
#
_cell.length_a   1.000
_cell.length_b   1.000
_cell.length_c   1.000
_cell.angle_alpha   90.00
_cell.angle_beta   90.00
_cell.angle_gamma   90.00
#
_symmetry.space_group_name_H-M   'P 1'
#
loop_
_entity.id
_entity.type
_entity.pdbx_description
1 polymer ?
#
loop_
_entity_poly.entity_id
_entity_poly.type
_entity_poly.pdbx_seq_one_letter_code
_entity_poly.pdbx_strand_id
1 'polypeptide(L)'
;QLNILKVVAYLDVGDGNYWAHPIENLVAVVDLDKEKIIKIEEGAIIPVPMANRPYMSNKPVASKLKPLNIIEPEGKNFSITGQTIHWGNWCLHVALDSRVGLQLSTVTYKDKGVKRKVMYEGNLGGMVVPYGDPDIGWYFKSYLDSGEYGMGTLTSSILPGTDAPDNAVLLDAVIADYKGQPQVIPNAIAVFERYAGPEYKHHEIFGNQDASEARRELVVRWISTVGNYDYMFDWVFSQNGVIGINAGATGIEAVKGVKARTMHDSTAKEDTKYGTLIDHNIVGTTHQHIYNFRLDMDVDGENNSFMHMDPVVKANDKGGVRTSSMQIDSKVITNEQNAAEKFDPSTIRLLTNFNKENKLGNPVSYQLIPFAGGTHPVAKGANFSKDEWLFKRLNFMDKQIWVTQYNPDERYPEGKYSNRSTHDTGLGQFIGNNENIENKDLVVWMTTGTTHVARAEEWPIMPTEWVYTLIKPWNFFDNTPTLNLGEEEQSTQHDHH
;
A
#
# COMPACT_ATOMS: atom_id res chain seq x y z
N GLN A 1 -29.68 -14.43 11.97
CA GLN A 1 -29.07 -13.55 10.96
C GLN A 1 -29.06 -14.30 9.63
N LEU A 2 -29.56 -13.68 8.54
CA LEU A 2 -29.59 -14.31 7.22
C LEU A 2 -28.20 -14.18 6.57
N ASN A 3 -27.76 -15.23 5.89
CA ASN A 3 -26.54 -15.27 5.11
C ASN A 3 -26.87 -14.85 3.67
N ILE A 4 -26.75 -13.55 3.37
CA ILE A 4 -27.26 -12.95 2.14
C ILE A 4 -26.12 -12.61 1.20
N LEU A 5 -26.27 -12.98 -0.07
CA LEU A 5 -25.46 -12.51 -1.18
C LEU A 5 -26.31 -11.66 -2.12
N LYS A 6 -25.79 -10.51 -2.55
CA LYS A 6 -26.36 -9.68 -3.61
C LYS A 6 -25.60 -9.93 -4.91
N VAL A 7 -26.33 -10.36 -5.93
CA VAL A 7 -25.77 -10.77 -7.21
C VAL A 7 -26.20 -9.76 -8.30
N VAL A 8 -25.24 -9.14 -8.93
CA VAL A 8 -25.42 -8.31 -10.13
C VAL A 8 -25.17 -9.15 -11.38
N ALA A 9 -25.70 -8.73 -12.52
CA ALA A 9 -25.59 -9.45 -13.77
C ALA A 9 -24.85 -8.64 -14.84
N TYR A 10 -24.15 -9.34 -15.71
CA TYR A 10 -23.49 -8.78 -16.89
C TYR A 10 -23.89 -9.61 -18.11
N LEU A 11 -23.95 -8.95 -19.28
CA LEU A 11 -24.21 -9.63 -20.54
C LEU A 11 -22.87 -10.03 -21.19
N ASP A 12 -22.68 -11.31 -21.44
CA ASP A 12 -21.56 -11.80 -22.24
C ASP A 12 -21.94 -11.77 -23.72
N VAL A 13 -21.32 -10.87 -24.49
CA VAL A 13 -21.51 -10.74 -25.95
C VAL A 13 -20.38 -11.42 -26.74
N GLY A 14 -19.48 -12.14 -26.06
CA GLY A 14 -18.37 -12.87 -26.68
C GLY A 14 -17.20 -11.98 -27.13
N ASP A 15 -17.11 -10.74 -26.66
CA ASP A 15 -16.00 -9.82 -26.96
C ASP A 15 -14.81 -9.94 -25.99
N GLY A 16 -14.93 -10.82 -24.98
CA GLY A 16 -13.91 -11.01 -23.94
C GLY A 16 -13.92 -9.95 -22.84
N ASN A 17 -14.90 -9.03 -22.85
CA ASN A 17 -15.05 -8.00 -21.81
C ASN A 17 -16.49 -7.87 -21.32
N TYR A 18 -17.02 -8.88 -20.62
CA TYR A 18 -18.37 -8.82 -20.06
C TYR A 18 -18.53 -7.67 -19.03
N TRP A 19 -17.42 -7.21 -18.40
CA TRP A 19 -17.45 -6.06 -17.51
C TRP A 19 -17.95 -4.77 -18.17
N ALA A 20 -17.82 -4.65 -19.51
CA ALA A 20 -18.33 -3.51 -20.28
C ALA A 20 -19.86 -3.54 -20.50
N HIS A 21 -20.52 -4.62 -20.13
CA HIS A 21 -21.95 -4.85 -20.44
C HIS A 21 -22.79 -5.09 -19.17
N PRO A 22 -22.76 -4.16 -18.17
CA PRO A 22 -23.55 -4.32 -16.95
C PRO A 22 -25.04 -4.26 -17.25
N ILE A 23 -25.83 -5.11 -16.56
CA ILE A 23 -27.28 -5.06 -16.53
C ILE A 23 -27.68 -4.29 -15.29
N GLU A 24 -27.97 -3.00 -15.48
CA GLU A 24 -28.25 -2.11 -14.35
C GLU A 24 -29.63 -2.32 -13.74
N ASN A 25 -29.76 -1.91 -12.46
CA ASN A 25 -31.01 -1.92 -11.71
C ASN A 25 -31.66 -3.31 -11.61
N LEU A 26 -30.87 -4.37 -11.66
CA LEU A 26 -31.33 -5.74 -11.45
C LEU A 26 -30.39 -6.45 -10.50
N VAL A 27 -30.86 -6.74 -9.29
CA VAL A 27 -30.06 -7.41 -8.25
C VAL A 27 -30.83 -8.58 -7.65
N ALA A 28 -30.27 -9.76 -7.72
CA ALA A 28 -30.83 -10.92 -7.02
C ALA A 28 -30.28 -10.96 -5.58
N VAL A 29 -31.18 -11.04 -4.61
CA VAL A 29 -30.83 -11.24 -3.20
C VAL A 29 -31.00 -12.72 -2.91
N VAL A 30 -29.89 -13.38 -2.60
CA VAL A 30 -29.79 -14.83 -2.42
C VAL A 30 -29.56 -15.17 -0.95
N ASP A 31 -30.38 -16.03 -0.40
CA ASP A 31 -30.14 -16.68 0.90
C ASP A 31 -29.20 -17.87 0.65
N LEU A 32 -27.97 -17.76 1.11
CA LEU A 32 -26.94 -18.78 0.89
C LEU A 32 -27.16 -20.04 1.71
N ASP A 33 -27.85 -19.94 2.86
CA ASP A 33 -28.15 -21.12 3.68
C ASP A 33 -29.25 -21.98 3.05
N LYS A 34 -30.14 -21.35 2.28
CA LYS A 34 -31.22 -22.02 1.57
C LYS A 34 -30.98 -22.20 0.08
N GLU A 35 -29.91 -21.61 -0.46
CA GLU A 35 -29.58 -21.57 -1.88
C GLU A 35 -30.77 -21.10 -2.75
N LYS A 36 -31.44 -20.03 -2.30
CA LYS A 36 -32.65 -19.51 -2.95
C LYS A 36 -32.60 -17.99 -3.10
N ILE A 37 -33.09 -17.52 -4.24
CA ILE A 37 -33.41 -16.11 -4.42
C ILE A 37 -34.62 -15.78 -3.53
N ILE A 38 -34.45 -14.85 -2.60
CA ILE A 38 -35.50 -14.42 -1.67
C ILE A 38 -36.10 -13.08 -2.09
N LYS A 39 -35.42 -12.33 -2.95
CA LYS A 39 -35.89 -11.05 -3.47
C LYS A 39 -35.19 -10.72 -4.77
N ILE A 40 -35.88 -10.05 -5.68
CA ILE A 40 -35.28 -9.32 -6.81
C ILE A 40 -35.45 -7.84 -6.53
N GLU A 41 -34.38 -7.07 -6.56
CA GLU A 41 -34.41 -5.61 -6.51
C GLU A 41 -34.36 -5.10 -7.94
N GLU A 42 -35.38 -4.37 -8.34
CA GLU A 42 -35.56 -3.86 -9.70
C GLU A 42 -35.75 -2.35 -9.68
N GLY A 43 -35.22 -1.67 -10.70
CA GLY A 43 -35.40 -0.24 -10.91
C GLY A 43 -35.75 0.10 -12.36
N ALA A 44 -35.47 1.34 -12.75
CA ALA A 44 -35.71 1.79 -14.11
C ALA A 44 -34.84 1.00 -15.11
N ILE A 45 -35.43 0.67 -16.27
CA ILE A 45 -34.70 -0.04 -17.32
C ILE A 45 -33.66 0.91 -17.94
N ILE A 46 -32.43 0.48 -17.89
CA ILE A 46 -31.28 1.11 -18.55
C ILE A 46 -30.82 0.18 -19.68
N PRO A 47 -30.62 0.68 -20.89
CA PRO A 47 -30.07 -0.13 -21.98
C PRO A 47 -28.68 -0.67 -21.61
N VAL A 48 -28.44 -1.95 -21.86
CA VAL A 48 -27.10 -2.53 -21.70
C VAL A 48 -26.15 -1.88 -22.70
N PRO A 49 -24.98 -1.38 -22.27
CA PRO A 49 -23.98 -0.87 -23.20
C PRO A 49 -23.51 -1.98 -24.14
N MET A 50 -23.52 -1.71 -25.46
CA MET A 50 -23.24 -2.71 -26.49
C MET A 50 -21.97 -2.41 -27.30
N ALA A 51 -21.19 -1.40 -26.88
CA ALA A 51 -19.94 -1.10 -27.56
C ALA A 51 -18.95 -2.25 -27.36
N ASN A 52 -18.36 -2.73 -28.46
CA ASN A 52 -17.33 -3.76 -28.40
C ASN A 52 -16.03 -3.13 -27.87
N ARG A 53 -15.55 -3.60 -26.74
CA ARG A 53 -14.34 -3.09 -26.03
C ARG A 53 -13.44 -4.24 -25.60
N PRO A 54 -12.94 -5.07 -26.53
CA PRO A 54 -12.04 -6.15 -26.19
C PRO A 54 -10.71 -5.58 -25.68
N TYR A 55 -10.19 -6.13 -24.59
CA TYR A 55 -8.86 -5.83 -24.04
C TYR A 55 -7.91 -7.02 -24.16
N MET A 56 -8.43 -8.23 -24.18
CA MET A 56 -7.70 -9.46 -24.49
C MET A 56 -7.71 -9.69 -25.99
N SER A 57 -6.70 -9.24 -26.70
CA SER A 57 -6.54 -9.56 -28.09
C SER A 57 -5.38 -10.53 -28.29
N ASN A 58 -5.57 -11.53 -29.18
CA ASN A 58 -4.49 -12.40 -29.64
C ASN A 58 -3.42 -11.64 -30.47
N LYS A 59 -3.65 -10.37 -30.70
CA LYS A 59 -2.72 -9.45 -31.32
C LYS A 59 -2.54 -8.26 -30.39
N PRO A 60 -1.57 -8.31 -29.47
CA PRO A 60 -1.22 -7.14 -28.69
C PRO A 60 -0.93 -6.02 -29.69
N VAL A 61 -1.54 -4.85 -29.48
CA VAL A 61 -1.15 -3.64 -30.21
C VAL A 61 0.31 -3.45 -29.89
N ALA A 62 1.16 -3.71 -30.87
CA ALA A 62 2.60 -3.68 -30.66
C ALA A 62 2.99 -2.30 -30.14
N SER A 63 3.59 -2.24 -28.96
CA SER A 63 4.26 -1.05 -28.50
C SER A 63 5.27 -0.64 -29.58
N LYS A 64 5.27 0.64 -29.96
CA LYS A 64 6.26 1.17 -30.90
C LYS A 64 7.65 1.31 -30.26
N LEU A 65 7.76 1.03 -28.96
CA LEU A 65 9.01 1.07 -28.22
C LEU A 65 9.82 -0.20 -28.49
N LYS A 66 11.12 -0.03 -28.64
CA LYS A 66 12.05 -1.17 -28.75
C LYS A 66 12.17 -1.88 -27.40
N PRO A 67 12.43 -3.20 -27.41
CA PRO A 67 12.64 -3.95 -26.18
C PRO A 67 13.78 -3.36 -25.34
N LEU A 68 13.60 -3.36 -24.02
CA LEU A 68 14.61 -3.03 -23.04
C LEU A 68 15.01 -4.33 -22.31
N ASN A 69 16.27 -4.73 -22.41
CA ASN A 69 16.79 -5.89 -21.70
C ASN A 69 17.60 -5.47 -20.50
N ILE A 70 17.34 -6.07 -19.34
CA ILE A 70 18.13 -5.92 -18.12
C ILE A 70 19.09 -7.08 -18.05
N ILE A 71 20.39 -6.80 -18.00
CA ILE A 71 21.45 -7.81 -18.00
C ILE A 71 22.26 -7.68 -16.70
N GLU A 72 22.50 -8.78 -16.05
CA GLU A 72 23.33 -8.91 -14.85
C GLU A 72 24.57 -9.77 -15.22
N PRO A 73 25.60 -9.18 -15.85
CA PRO A 73 26.68 -9.94 -16.51
C PRO A 73 27.55 -10.73 -15.54
N GLU A 74 27.60 -10.32 -14.26
CA GLU A 74 28.34 -11.01 -13.20
C GLU A 74 27.42 -11.82 -12.28
N GLY A 75 26.15 -11.95 -12.64
CA GLY A 75 25.13 -12.62 -11.84
C GLY A 75 24.35 -11.67 -10.93
N LYS A 76 23.48 -12.24 -10.12
CA LYS A 76 22.59 -11.49 -9.23
C LYS A 76 23.31 -11.02 -7.97
N ASN A 77 23.01 -9.80 -7.53
CA ASN A 77 23.49 -9.27 -6.24
C ASN A 77 22.70 -9.82 -5.04
N PHE A 78 21.65 -10.60 -5.27
CA PHE A 78 20.87 -11.22 -4.21
C PHE A 78 20.92 -12.75 -4.30
N SER A 79 20.73 -13.38 -3.17
CA SER A 79 20.58 -14.84 -3.06
C SER A 79 19.30 -15.18 -2.30
N ILE A 80 18.72 -16.33 -2.63
CA ILE A 80 17.51 -16.84 -1.97
C ILE A 80 17.79 -18.24 -1.48
N THR A 81 17.61 -18.47 -0.18
CA THR A 81 17.76 -19.79 0.46
C THR A 81 16.45 -20.13 1.15
N GLY A 82 15.73 -21.10 0.61
CA GLY A 82 14.34 -21.35 1.01
C GLY A 82 13.49 -20.13 0.71
N GLN A 83 13.00 -19.46 1.75
CA GLN A 83 12.20 -18.23 1.67
C GLN A 83 12.94 -16.99 2.21
N THR A 84 14.24 -17.13 2.49
CA THR A 84 15.08 -16.03 2.99
C THR A 84 15.85 -15.39 1.86
N ILE A 85 15.73 -14.09 1.71
CA ILE A 85 16.39 -13.27 0.70
C ILE A 85 17.51 -12.49 1.38
N HIS A 86 18.70 -12.52 0.77
CA HIS A 86 19.86 -11.69 1.12
C HIS A 86 20.19 -10.78 -0.05
N TRP A 87 20.26 -9.47 0.16
CA TRP A 87 20.65 -8.49 -0.83
C TRP A 87 21.44 -7.34 -0.20
N GLY A 88 22.69 -7.17 -0.61
CA GLY A 88 23.57 -6.20 0.02
C GLY A 88 23.65 -6.42 1.53
N ASN A 89 23.24 -5.43 2.30
CA ASN A 89 23.17 -5.51 3.76
C ASN A 89 21.81 -6.00 4.30
N TRP A 90 20.82 -6.17 3.44
CA TRP A 90 19.49 -6.62 3.82
C TRP A 90 19.39 -8.14 3.94
N CYS A 91 18.63 -8.58 4.94
CA CYS A 91 18.17 -9.95 5.08
C CYS A 91 16.71 -9.94 5.49
N LEU A 92 15.86 -10.66 4.78
CA LEU A 92 14.43 -10.76 5.03
C LEU A 92 13.89 -12.12 4.66
N HIS A 93 12.84 -12.56 5.35
CA HIS A 93 12.09 -13.76 5.06
C HIS A 93 10.76 -13.40 4.41
N VAL A 94 10.32 -14.15 3.40
CA VAL A 94 9.06 -13.93 2.68
C VAL A 94 8.16 -15.16 2.77
N ALA A 95 6.87 -14.93 2.89
CA ALA A 95 5.85 -15.97 2.87
C ALA A 95 4.56 -15.44 2.20
N LEU A 96 3.67 -16.33 1.79
CA LEU A 96 2.33 -15.97 1.35
C LEU A 96 1.31 -16.45 2.38
N ASP A 97 0.57 -15.51 2.94
CA ASP A 97 -0.57 -15.77 3.83
C ASP A 97 -1.88 -15.65 3.04
N SER A 98 -2.84 -16.54 3.29
CA SER A 98 -4.10 -16.60 2.52
C SER A 98 -4.96 -15.33 2.66
N ARG A 99 -4.89 -14.62 3.78
CA ARG A 99 -5.67 -13.40 4.02
C ARG A 99 -4.94 -12.14 3.59
N VAL A 100 -3.70 -11.95 4.03
CA VAL A 100 -2.95 -10.70 3.85
C VAL A 100 -1.99 -10.72 2.66
N GLY A 101 -1.82 -11.86 1.99
CA GLY A 101 -0.93 -11.99 0.85
C GLY A 101 0.53 -12.05 1.23
N LEU A 102 1.38 -11.30 0.54
CA LEU A 102 2.82 -11.28 0.80
C LEU A 102 3.11 -10.76 2.22
N GLN A 103 3.73 -11.59 3.01
CA GLN A 103 4.19 -11.29 4.36
C GLN A 103 5.72 -11.32 4.41
N LEU A 104 6.30 -10.24 4.92
CA LEU A 104 7.72 -10.17 5.25
C LEU A 104 7.90 -10.44 6.74
N SER A 105 9.01 -11.07 7.11
CA SER A 105 9.37 -11.24 8.51
C SER A 105 10.87 -11.16 8.73
N THR A 106 11.26 -10.86 9.96
CA THR A 106 12.65 -10.78 10.42
C THR A 106 13.55 -9.92 9.51
N VAL A 107 13.01 -8.74 9.11
CA VAL A 107 13.75 -7.79 8.27
C VAL A 107 14.87 -7.15 9.08
N THR A 108 16.09 -7.32 8.60
CA THR A 108 17.30 -6.84 9.26
C THR A 108 18.25 -6.18 8.28
N TYR A 109 19.05 -5.25 8.79
CA TYR A 109 20.13 -4.60 8.06
C TYR A 109 21.48 -4.85 8.74
N LYS A 110 22.49 -5.29 8.00
CA LYS A 110 23.84 -5.51 8.51
C LYS A 110 24.63 -4.21 8.41
N ASP A 111 24.85 -3.54 9.53
CA ASP A 111 25.62 -2.31 9.63
C ASP A 111 26.98 -2.58 10.27
N LYS A 112 28.08 -2.30 9.57
CA LYS A 112 29.45 -2.54 10.05
C LYS A 112 29.66 -3.94 10.66
N GLY A 113 29.09 -4.94 10.02
CA GLY A 113 29.17 -6.34 10.46
C GLY A 113 28.14 -6.74 11.51
N VAL A 114 27.43 -5.81 12.13
CA VAL A 114 26.39 -6.08 13.13
C VAL A 114 25.03 -6.21 12.47
N LYS A 115 24.31 -7.29 12.77
CA LYS A 115 22.92 -7.50 12.31
C LYS A 115 21.99 -6.68 13.21
N ARG A 116 21.32 -5.70 12.61
CA ARG A 116 20.39 -4.78 13.30
C ARG A 116 18.96 -5.07 12.88
N LYS A 117 18.04 -5.14 13.82
CA LYS A 117 16.62 -5.32 13.57
C LYS A 117 16.02 -4.04 12.96
N VAL A 118 15.07 -4.20 12.03
CA VAL A 118 14.29 -3.09 11.46
C VAL A 118 12.81 -3.35 11.64
N MET A 119 12.33 -4.54 11.25
CA MET A 119 10.92 -4.90 11.30
C MET A 119 10.81 -6.41 11.55
N TYR A 120 9.95 -6.79 12.50
CA TYR A 120 9.67 -8.18 12.78
C TYR A 120 8.72 -8.78 11.75
N GLU A 121 7.60 -8.09 11.46
CA GLU A 121 6.62 -8.52 10.47
C GLU A 121 6.05 -7.31 9.71
N GLY A 122 5.86 -7.44 8.40
CA GLY A 122 5.20 -6.45 7.57
C GLY A 122 4.31 -7.09 6.52
N ASN A 123 3.07 -6.59 6.38
CA ASN A 123 2.09 -7.11 5.41
C ASN A 123 1.01 -6.07 5.08
N LEU A 124 0.16 -6.41 4.10
CA LEU A 124 -1.10 -5.72 3.87
C LEU A 124 -2.10 -6.17 4.95
N GLY A 125 -2.18 -5.43 6.06
CA GLY A 125 -3.07 -5.77 7.18
C GLY A 125 -4.54 -5.83 6.77
N GLY A 126 -4.99 -4.87 5.97
CA GLY A 126 -6.35 -4.79 5.47
C GLY A 126 -6.48 -3.93 4.23
N MET A 127 -7.59 -4.13 3.52
CA MET A 127 -7.91 -3.38 2.31
C MET A 127 -9.42 -3.26 2.15
N VAL A 128 -9.87 -2.10 1.69
CA VAL A 128 -11.29 -1.87 1.37
C VAL A 128 -11.45 -0.99 0.15
N VAL A 129 -12.47 -1.30 -0.65
CA VAL A 129 -12.85 -0.55 -1.85
C VAL A 129 -14.32 -0.13 -1.73
N PRO A 130 -14.61 1.05 -1.16
CA PRO A 130 -15.96 1.57 -1.02
C PRO A 130 -16.38 2.38 -2.25
N TYR A 131 -17.55 2.06 -2.80
CA TYR A 131 -18.19 2.80 -3.89
C TYR A 131 -19.17 3.83 -3.33
N GLY A 132 -19.26 4.99 -3.98
CA GLY A 132 -20.07 6.13 -3.49
C GLY A 132 -21.45 6.27 -4.12
N ASP A 133 -21.87 5.38 -5.03
CA ASP A 133 -23.14 5.45 -5.74
C ASP A 133 -24.26 4.78 -4.92
N PRO A 134 -25.37 5.47 -4.59
CA PRO A 134 -26.46 4.94 -3.78
C PRO A 134 -27.50 4.12 -4.56
N ASP A 135 -27.35 3.94 -5.86
CA ASP A 135 -28.33 3.23 -6.70
C ASP A 135 -28.42 1.73 -6.41
N ILE A 136 -29.48 1.09 -6.88
CA ILE A 136 -29.84 -0.33 -6.55
C ILE A 136 -28.69 -1.29 -6.77
N GLY A 137 -27.95 -1.18 -7.86
CA GLY A 137 -26.82 -2.04 -8.20
C GLY A 137 -25.51 -1.69 -7.46
N TRP A 138 -25.49 -0.59 -6.68
CA TRP A 138 -24.24 0.03 -6.22
C TRP A 138 -24.16 0.25 -4.71
N TYR A 139 -25.26 0.57 -4.01
CA TYR A 139 -25.26 1.00 -2.62
C TYR A 139 -24.61 0.02 -1.63
N PHE A 140 -24.52 -1.24 -1.98
CA PHE A 140 -23.93 -2.29 -1.15
C PHE A 140 -22.47 -2.62 -1.53
N LYS A 141 -21.92 -2.02 -2.60
CA LYS A 141 -20.56 -2.27 -3.05
C LYS A 141 -19.56 -1.57 -2.15
N SER A 142 -19.04 -2.33 -1.19
CA SER A 142 -17.96 -1.93 -0.29
C SER A 142 -17.22 -3.20 0.08
N TYR A 143 -16.14 -3.47 -0.65
CA TYR A 143 -15.44 -4.74 -0.61
C TYR A 143 -14.29 -4.69 0.38
N LEU A 144 -14.32 -5.55 1.37
CA LEU A 144 -13.21 -5.84 2.29
C LEU A 144 -12.36 -6.96 1.69
N ASP A 145 -11.54 -6.65 0.71
CA ASP A 145 -10.85 -7.63 -0.12
C ASP A 145 -9.95 -8.57 0.69
N SER A 146 -9.30 -8.05 1.73
CA SER A 146 -8.49 -8.86 2.63
C SER A 146 -9.38 -9.73 3.55
N GLY A 147 -10.35 -9.12 4.23
CA GLY A 147 -11.14 -9.77 5.27
C GLY A 147 -12.28 -10.66 4.78
N GLU A 148 -12.83 -10.40 3.60
CA GLU A 148 -13.96 -11.16 3.03
C GLU A 148 -13.49 -12.25 2.06
N TYR A 149 -12.52 -11.94 1.19
CA TYR A 149 -12.10 -12.86 0.14
C TYR A 149 -10.72 -13.48 0.40
N GLY A 150 -9.85 -12.76 1.09
CA GLY A 150 -8.46 -13.16 1.30
C GLY A 150 -7.59 -12.83 0.10
N MET A 151 -6.81 -11.77 0.22
CA MET A 151 -5.95 -11.27 -0.85
C MET A 151 -4.91 -12.31 -1.31
N GLY A 152 -4.36 -13.10 -0.39
CA GLY A 152 -3.43 -14.16 -0.73
C GLY A 152 -4.07 -15.35 -1.44
N THR A 153 -5.33 -15.67 -1.10
CA THR A 153 -6.09 -16.72 -1.80
C THR A 153 -6.33 -16.34 -3.27
N LEU A 154 -6.43 -15.04 -3.56
CA LEU A 154 -6.66 -14.48 -4.89
C LEU A 154 -5.35 -14.12 -5.63
N THR A 155 -4.22 -14.64 -5.17
CA THR A 155 -2.92 -14.42 -5.83
C THR A 155 -2.93 -14.94 -7.26
N SER A 156 -2.51 -14.10 -8.20
CA SER A 156 -2.31 -14.45 -9.60
C SER A 156 -0.82 -14.67 -9.90
N SER A 157 -0.55 -15.59 -10.84
CA SER A 157 0.81 -15.88 -11.29
C SER A 157 1.40 -14.68 -12.04
N ILE A 158 2.62 -14.31 -11.70
CA ILE A 158 3.36 -13.22 -12.34
C ILE A 158 3.87 -13.67 -13.70
N LEU A 159 3.66 -12.84 -14.73
CA LEU A 159 4.14 -13.07 -16.09
C LEU A 159 5.51 -12.39 -16.30
N PRO A 160 6.58 -13.16 -16.57
CA PRO A 160 7.90 -12.59 -16.88
C PRO A 160 7.85 -11.68 -18.11
N GLY A 161 8.63 -10.61 -18.08
CA GLY A 161 8.73 -9.64 -19.17
C GLY A 161 7.59 -8.61 -19.23
N THR A 162 6.53 -8.80 -18.43
CA THR A 162 5.39 -7.87 -18.35
C THR A 162 5.11 -7.46 -16.91
N ASP A 163 4.71 -8.39 -16.06
CA ASP A 163 4.38 -8.08 -14.65
C ASP A 163 5.65 -7.91 -13.79
N ALA A 164 6.73 -8.51 -14.21
CA ALA A 164 8.07 -8.35 -13.65
C ALA A 164 9.11 -8.42 -14.78
N PRO A 165 10.33 -7.84 -14.62
CA PRO A 165 11.38 -7.97 -15.63
C PRO A 165 11.74 -9.43 -15.92
N ASP A 166 12.20 -9.72 -17.14
CA ASP A 166 12.60 -11.08 -17.54
C ASP A 166 13.70 -11.70 -16.68
N ASN A 167 14.54 -10.86 -16.06
CA ASN A 167 15.60 -11.30 -15.16
C ASN A 167 15.11 -11.51 -13.71
N ALA A 168 13.84 -11.36 -13.39
CA ALA A 168 13.31 -11.62 -12.06
C ALA A 168 13.44 -13.11 -11.69
N VAL A 169 13.69 -13.39 -10.41
CA VAL A 169 13.51 -14.71 -9.83
C VAL A 169 12.06 -14.83 -9.36
N LEU A 170 11.39 -15.88 -9.84
CA LEU A 170 9.99 -16.14 -9.50
C LEU A 170 9.94 -17.28 -8.48
N LEU A 171 9.15 -17.07 -7.43
CA LEU A 171 8.95 -18.04 -6.36
C LEU A 171 7.50 -18.53 -6.38
N ASP A 172 7.35 -19.85 -6.28
CA ASP A 172 6.05 -20.45 -6.05
C ASP A 172 5.64 -20.27 -4.59
N ALA A 173 4.34 -20.26 -4.33
CA ALA A 173 3.81 -20.27 -2.98
C ALA A 173 2.81 -21.42 -2.80
N VAL A 174 2.64 -21.84 -1.55
CA VAL A 174 1.66 -22.87 -1.19
C VAL A 174 0.74 -22.27 -0.13
N ILE A 175 -0.55 -22.31 -0.40
CA ILE A 175 -1.60 -21.92 0.55
C ILE A 175 -2.59 -23.07 0.73
N ALA A 176 -3.42 -23.00 1.77
CA ALA A 176 -4.55 -23.90 1.90
C ALA A 176 -5.71 -23.41 1.02
N ASP A 177 -6.30 -24.29 0.23
CA ASP A 177 -7.57 -24.03 -0.44
C ASP A 177 -8.73 -24.00 0.57
N TYR A 178 -9.96 -23.72 0.09
CA TYR A 178 -11.17 -23.67 0.93
C TYR A 178 -11.57 -25.05 1.53
N LYS A 179 -10.94 -26.14 1.09
CA LYS A 179 -11.08 -27.49 1.68
C LYS A 179 -9.93 -27.84 2.62
N GLY A 180 -9.00 -26.91 2.84
CA GLY A 180 -7.81 -27.16 3.65
C GLY A 180 -6.75 -28.01 2.96
N GLN A 181 -6.82 -28.16 1.61
CA GLN A 181 -5.82 -28.89 0.84
C GLN A 181 -4.73 -27.92 0.35
N PRO A 182 -3.47 -28.39 0.25
CA PRO A 182 -2.40 -27.53 -0.28
C PRO A 182 -2.65 -27.20 -1.76
N GLN A 183 -2.64 -25.90 -2.06
CA GLN A 183 -2.72 -25.36 -3.41
C GLN A 183 -1.42 -24.67 -3.73
N VAL A 184 -0.73 -25.10 -4.79
CA VAL A 184 0.46 -24.43 -5.30
C VAL A 184 0.02 -23.30 -6.23
N ILE A 185 0.55 -22.10 -5.99
CA ILE A 185 0.43 -20.94 -6.88
C ILE A 185 1.80 -20.74 -7.53
N PRO A 186 1.97 -21.06 -8.81
CA PRO A 186 3.25 -20.87 -9.48
C PRO A 186 3.51 -19.38 -9.70
N ASN A 187 4.78 -18.97 -9.63
CA ASN A 187 5.22 -17.60 -9.85
C ASN A 187 4.46 -16.56 -8.99
N ALA A 188 4.19 -16.89 -7.73
CA ALA A 188 3.39 -16.05 -6.84
C ALA A 188 4.12 -14.77 -6.41
N ILE A 189 5.46 -14.82 -6.32
CA ILE A 189 6.30 -13.72 -5.85
C ILE A 189 7.46 -13.54 -6.84
N ALA A 190 7.70 -12.28 -7.24
CA ALA A 190 8.86 -11.90 -8.05
C ALA A 190 9.89 -11.15 -7.22
N VAL A 191 11.16 -11.53 -7.35
CA VAL A 191 12.29 -10.85 -6.72
C VAL A 191 13.24 -10.37 -7.82
N PHE A 192 13.50 -9.08 -7.86
CA PHE A 192 14.39 -8.49 -8.87
C PHE A 192 15.05 -7.23 -8.38
N GLU A 193 16.20 -6.92 -8.98
CA GLU A 193 16.93 -5.68 -8.75
C GLU A 193 16.64 -4.68 -9.87
N ARG A 194 16.61 -3.40 -9.56
CA ARG A 194 16.43 -2.32 -10.55
C ARG A 194 17.34 -1.14 -10.27
N TYR A 195 17.68 -0.39 -11.33
CA TYR A 195 18.27 0.94 -11.24
C TYR A 195 17.16 1.96 -10.87
N ALA A 196 17.45 2.82 -9.89
CA ALA A 196 16.48 3.77 -9.35
C ALA A 196 17.00 5.23 -9.32
N GLY A 197 17.89 5.57 -10.26
CA GLY A 197 18.50 6.88 -10.34
C GLY A 197 19.82 6.97 -9.56
N PRO A 198 20.33 8.17 -9.28
CA PRO A 198 21.51 8.34 -8.45
C PRO A 198 21.17 8.14 -6.97
N GLU A 199 22.04 7.45 -6.23
CA GLU A 199 21.99 7.40 -4.76
C GLU A 199 22.47 8.75 -4.20
N TYR A 200 23.56 9.26 -4.75
CA TYR A 200 24.02 10.63 -4.51
C TYR A 200 24.73 11.17 -5.76
N LYS A 201 24.78 12.49 -5.84
CA LYS A 201 25.52 13.22 -6.87
C LYS A 201 26.02 14.54 -6.29
N HIS A 202 27.30 14.80 -6.44
CA HIS A 202 27.89 16.09 -6.20
C HIS A 202 28.91 16.43 -7.30
N HIS A 203 28.86 17.64 -7.79
CA HIS A 203 29.90 18.24 -8.65
C HIS A 203 30.61 19.36 -7.89
N GLU A 204 31.89 19.15 -7.58
CA GLU A 204 32.72 20.16 -6.91
C GLU A 204 33.23 21.14 -7.94
N ILE A 205 32.68 22.34 -7.90
CA ILE A 205 32.94 23.40 -8.90
C ILE A 205 34.43 23.83 -8.88
N PHE A 206 35.03 24.01 -7.70
CA PHE A 206 36.39 24.49 -7.56
C PHE A 206 37.43 23.45 -7.91
N GLY A 207 37.15 22.20 -7.59
CA GLY A 207 38.03 21.07 -7.91
C GLY A 207 37.73 20.42 -9.26
N ASN A 208 36.62 20.79 -9.92
CA ASN A 208 36.12 20.16 -11.14
C ASN A 208 36.10 18.63 -11.03
N GLN A 209 35.53 18.13 -9.93
CA GLN A 209 35.44 16.72 -9.61
C GLN A 209 33.99 16.29 -9.43
N ASP A 210 33.70 15.07 -9.80
CA ASP A 210 32.39 14.45 -9.64
C ASP A 210 32.42 13.30 -8.64
N ALA A 211 31.44 13.28 -7.72
CA ALA A 211 31.11 12.14 -6.91
C ALA A 211 29.68 11.71 -7.22
N SER A 212 29.48 10.48 -7.65
CA SER A 212 28.15 9.96 -8.01
C SER A 212 28.14 8.45 -7.87
N GLU A 213 27.02 7.92 -7.37
CA GLU A 213 26.77 6.50 -7.23
C GLU A 213 25.35 6.17 -7.69
N ALA A 214 25.17 4.99 -8.30
CA ALA A 214 23.86 4.51 -8.72
C ALA A 214 23.08 3.94 -7.55
N ARG A 215 21.82 4.36 -7.38
CA ARG A 215 20.89 3.70 -6.47
C ARG A 215 20.35 2.44 -7.12
N ARG A 216 20.49 1.36 -6.38
CA ARG A 216 19.91 0.08 -6.69
C ARG A 216 18.82 -0.24 -5.68
N GLU A 217 17.80 -0.89 -6.14
CA GLU A 217 16.68 -1.32 -5.30
C GLU A 217 16.38 -2.79 -5.56
N LEU A 218 16.17 -3.54 -4.46
CA LEU A 218 15.58 -4.86 -4.52
C LEU A 218 14.06 -4.71 -4.41
N VAL A 219 13.33 -5.28 -5.35
CA VAL A 219 11.87 -5.32 -5.33
C VAL A 219 11.40 -6.74 -5.06
N VAL A 220 10.49 -6.88 -4.10
CA VAL A 220 9.73 -8.09 -3.85
C VAL A 220 8.28 -7.78 -4.20
N ARG A 221 7.78 -8.33 -5.31
CA ARG A 221 6.46 -8.06 -5.89
C ARG A 221 5.52 -9.23 -5.72
N TRP A 222 4.27 -8.91 -5.40
CA TRP A 222 3.17 -9.85 -5.36
C TRP A 222 1.92 -9.22 -6.01
N ILE A 223 1.10 -10.04 -6.70
CA ILE A 223 -0.10 -9.58 -7.40
C ILE A 223 -1.30 -10.40 -6.93
N SER A 224 -2.42 -9.72 -6.71
CA SER A 224 -3.71 -10.32 -6.37
C SER A 224 -4.78 -9.83 -7.32
N THR A 225 -5.59 -10.75 -7.89
CA THR A 225 -6.70 -10.43 -8.77
C THR A 225 -8.01 -10.56 -8.01
N VAL A 226 -8.67 -9.44 -7.78
CA VAL A 226 -9.93 -9.34 -7.04
C VAL A 226 -11.05 -8.90 -7.99
N GLY A 227 -11.76 -9.88 -8.55
CA GLY A 227 -12.84 -9.61 -9.50
C GLY A 227 -12.33 -8.90 -10.75
N ASN A 228 -12.72 -7.63 -10.90
CA ASN A 228 -12.35 -6.79 -12.04
C ASN A 228 -11.01 -6.05 -11.88
N TYR A 229 -10.46 -6.00 -10.67
CA TYR A 229 -9.20 -5.31 -10.38
C TYR A 229 -8.04 -6.27 -10.17
N ASP A 230 -6.84 -5.81 -10.57
CA ASP A 230 -5.56 -6.42 -10.24
C ASP A 230 -4.77 -5.45 -9.36
N TYR A 231 -4.26 -5.96 -8.25
CA TYR A 231 -3.47 -5.17 -7.31
C TYR A 231 -2.05 -5.70 -7.23
N MET A 232 -1.08 -4.80 -7.45
CA MET A 232 0.34 -5.09 -7.30
C MET A 232 0.85 -4.47 -6.01
N PHE A 233 1.58 -5.25 -5.21
CA PHE A 233 2.22 -4.77 -3.99
C PHE A 233 3.72 -5.00 -4.08
N ASP A 234 4.48 -3.92 -3.97
CA ASP A 234 5.93 -3.94 -4.00
C ASP A 234 6.51 -3.57 -2.65
N TRP A 235 7.34 -4.44 -2.11
CA TRP A 235 8.26 -4.07 -1.04
C TRP A 235 9.62 -3.75 -1.67
N VAL A 236 10.07 -2.52 -1.48
CA VAL A 236 11.24 -1.97 -2.19
C VAL A 236 12.32 -1.63 -1.18
N PHE A 237 13.42 -2.37 -1.23
CA PHE A 237 14.57 -2.17 -0.34
C PHE A 237 15.66 -1.38 -1.07
N SER A 238 16.12 -0.28 -0.46
CA SER A 238 17.22 0.53 -0.99
C SER A 238 18.50 0.29 -0.19
N GLN A 239 19.65 0.48 -0.82
CA GLN A 239 20.97 0.33 -0.19
C GLN A 239 21.13 1.19 1.06
N ASN A 240 20.48 2.36 1.10
CA ASN A 240 20.56 3.35 2.17
C ASN A 240 19.63 3.08 3.36
N GLY A 241 19.02 1.92 3.41
CA GLY A 241 18.15 1.53 4.54
C GLY A 241 16.67 1.94 4.39
N VAL A 242 16.27 2.59 3.29
CA VAL A 242 14.87 2.93 3.02
C VAL A 242 14.10 1.70 2.58
N ILE A 243 12.86 1.57 3.05
CA ILE A 243 11.89 0.58 2.59
C ILE A 243 10.69 1.32 2.00
N GLY A 244 10.44 1.12 0.71
CA GLY A 244 9.21 1.53 0.05
C GLY A 244 8.15 0.42 0.13
N ILE A 245 6.89 0.82 0.30
CA ILE A 245 5.74 -0.08 0.33
C ILE A 245 4.72 0.52 -0.63
N ASN A 246 4.61 -0.06 -1.82
CA ASN A 246 3.85 0.53 -2.90
C ASN A 246 2.64 -0.35 -3.23
N ALA A 247 1.51 0.28 -3.50
CA ALA A 247 0.32 -0.39 -3.98
C ALA A 247 -0.05 0.16 -5.36
N GLY A 248 -0.21 -0.72 -6.34
CA GLY A 248 -0.65 -0.40 -7.69
C GLY A 248 -2.00 -1.04 -7.97
N ALA A 249 -2.96 -0.27 -8.47
CA ALA A 249 -4.26 -0.74 -8.92
C ALA A 249 -4.34 -0.67 -10.44
N THR A 250 -4.78 -1.76 -11.07
CA THR A 250 -4.99 -1.88 -12.51
C THR A 250 -6.14 -2.84 -12.79
N GLY A 251 -6.32 -3.28 -14.03
CA GLY A 251 -7.40 -4.15 -14.44
C GLY A 251 -8.53 -3.36 -15.09
N ILE A 252 -9.76 -3.66 -14.74
CA ILE A 252 -10.94 -3.03 -15.35
C ILE A 252 -11.74 -2.32 -14.27
N GLU A 253 -12.08 -1.05 -14.49
CA GLU A 253 -13.02 -0.35 -13.63
C GLU A 253 -14.37 -1.05 -13.55
N ALA A 254 -14.99 -1.05 -12.37
CA ALA A 254 -16.40 -1.34 -12.27
C ALA A 254 -17.20 -0.18 -12.85
N VAL A 255 -17.92 -0.45 -13.92
CA VAL A 255 -18.66 0.57 -14.67
C VAL A 255 -20.16 0.40 -14.54
N LYS A 256 -20.87 1.52 -14.69
CA LYS A 256 -22.32 1.64 -14.64
C LYS A 256 -22.87 1.91 -16.04
N GLY A 257 -23.88 1.16 -16.45
CA GLY A 257 -24.65 1.44 -17.65
C GLY A 257 -25.56 2.67 -17.44
N VAL A 258 -25.55 3.59 -18.40
CA VAL A 258 -26.35 4.83 -18.35
C VAL A 258 -27.01 5.12 -19.71
N LYS A 259 -27.93 6.09 -19.73
CA LYS A 259 -28.61 6.49 -20.96
C LYS A 259 -27.77 7.41 -21.84
N ALA A 260 -26.96 8.26 -21.23
CA ALA A 260 -26.13 9.22 -21.96
C ALA A 260 -25.05 8.52 -22.78
N ARG A 261 -24.89 8.96 -24.01
CA ARG A 261 -23.78 8.57 -24.91
C ARG A 261 -22.67 9.60 -24.92
N THR A 262 -23.04 10.86 -24.68
CA THR A 262 -22.12 12.00 -24.65
C THR A 262 -22.57 12.96 -23.55
N MET A 263 -21.67 13.83 -23.13
CA MET A 263 -21.97 14.89 -22.14
C MET A 263 -22.95 15.95 -22.67
N HIS A 264 -23.33 15.91 -23.95
CA HIS A 264 -24.34 16.80 -24.56
C HIS A 264 -25.77 16.25 -24.44
N ASP A 265 -25.93 15.01 -24.03
CA ASP A 265 -27.24 14.38 -23.90
C ASP A 265 -27.98 14.93 -22.66
N SER A 266 -29.31 15.03 -22.76
CA SER A 266 -30.16 15.63 -21.71
C SER A 266 -30.07 14.91 -20.35
N THR A 267 -29.73 13.62 -20.34
CA THR A 267 -29.58 12.81 -19.13
C THR A 267 -28.18 12.86 -18.53
N ALA A 268 -27.20 13.39 -19.27
CA ALA A 268 -25.77 13.28 -18.91
C ALA A 268 -25.45 13.78 -17.48
N LYS A 269 -26.05 14.90 -17.09
CA LYS A 269 -25.83 15.50 -15.76
C LYS A 269 -26.28 14.57 -14.62
N GLU A 270 -27.40 13.88 -14.76
CA GLU A 270 -27.89 12.95 -13.76
C GLU A 270 -27.12 11.63 -13.84
N ASP A 271 -26.88 11.14 -15.05
CA ASP A 271 -26.15 9.90 -15.30
C ASP A 271 -24.70 9.93 -14.76
N THR A 272 -24.06 11.11 -14.72
CA THR A 272 -22.68 11.29 -14.24
C THR A 272 -22.57 11.82 -12.81
N LYS A 273 -23.66 11.85 -12.06
CA LYS A 273 -23.67 12.39 -10.69
C LYS A 273 -22.69 11.70 -9.75
N TYR A 274 -22.47 10.40 -9.92
CA TYR A 274 -21.63 9.56 -9.08
C TYR A 274 -20.41 8.97 -9.82
N GLY A 275 -20.04 9.55 -10.96
CA GLY A 275 -18.92 9.07 -11.75
C GLY A 275 -18.68 9.91 -13.00
N THR A 276 -17.82 9.43 -13.86
CA THR A 276 -17.44 10.09 -15.12
C THR A 276 -17.90 9.26 -16.31
N LEU A 277 -18.46 9.91 -17.34
CA LEU A 277 -18.73 9.25 -18.60
C LEU A 277 -17.41 8.94 -19.32
N ILE A 278 -17.04 7.67 -19.40
CA ILE A 278 -15.77 7.21 -19.96
C ILE A 278 -15.90 6.57 -21.33
N ASP A 279 -17.13 6.18 -21.71
CA ASP A 279 -17.47 5.72 -23.05
C ASP A 279 -18.99 5.90 -23.28
N HIS A 280 -19.46 5.62 -24.49
CA HIS A 280 -20.89 5.67 -24.81
C HIS A 280 -21.70 4.74 -23.91
N ASN A 281 -22.63 5.30 -23.17
CA ASN A 281 -23.50 4.61 -22.21
C ASN A 281 -22.74 3.96 -21.01
N ILE A 282 -21.52 4.38 -20.73
CA ILE A 282 -20.67 3.82 -19.68
C ILE A 282 -20.13 4.93 -18.77
N VAL A 283 -20.42 4.82 -17.49
CA VAL A 283 -19.86 5.68 -16.42
C VAL A 283 -18.94 4.87 -15.57
N GLY A 284 -17.69 5.31 -15.42
CA GLY A 284 -16.78 4.85 -14.38
C GLY A 284 -17.21 5.44 -13.03
N THR A 285 -17.57 4.59 -12.09
CA THR A 285 -18.14 5.01 -10.81
C THR A 285 -17.05 5.45 -9.84
N THR A 286 -17.19 6.65 -9.25
CA THR A 286 -16.23 7.15 -8.26
C THR A 286 -16.19 6.23 -7.03
N HIS A 287 -14.99 5.85 -6.62
CA HIS A 287 -14.75 4.98 -5.47
C HIS A 287 -13.38 5.27 -4.85
N GLN A 288 -13.06 4.59 -3.77
CA GLN A 288 -11.77 4.70 -3.11
C GLN A 288 -11.09 3.33 -3.06
N HIS A 289 -9.75 3.34 -3.15
CA HIS A 289 -8.92 2.20 -2.81
C HIS A 289 -8.17 2.57 -1.53
N ILE A 290 -8.44 1.88 -0.44
CA ILE A 290 -7.83 2.12 0.86
C ILE A 290 -7.02 0.89 1.26
N TYR A 291 -5.73 1.10 1.49
CA TYR A 291 -4.78 0.08 1.92
C TYR A 291 -4.33 0.40 3.35
N ASN A 292 -4.26 -0.60 4.20
CA ASN A 292 -3.66 -0.48 5.52
C ASN A 292 -2.50 -1.46 5.63
N PHE A 293 -1.29 -0.94 5.80
CA PHE A 293 -0.10 -1.75 6.02
C PHE A 293 0.17 -1.89 7.50
N ARG A 294 0.25 -3.13 7.97
CA ARG A 294 0.64 -3.47 9.34
C ARG A 294 2.15 -3.69 9.38
N LEU A 295 2.83 -2.90 10.19
CA LEU A 295 4.28 -2.95 10.38
C LEU A 295 4.58 -3.17 11.86
N ASP A 296 4.99 -4.37 12.20
CA ASP A 296 5.50 -4.74 13.50
C ASP A 296 6.99 -4.39 13.53
N MET A 297 7.28 -3.22 14.10
CA MET A 297 8.58 -2.57 13.95
C MET A 297 9.50 -2.88 15.13
N ASP A 298 10.72 -3.26 14.78
CA ASP A 298 11.80 -3.56 15.74
C ASP A 298 13.00 -2.64 15.50
N VAL A 299 12.85 -1.33 15.65
CA VAL A 299 13.93 -0.38 15.39
C VAL A 299 15.09 -0.59 16.37
N ASP A 300 16.08 -1.39 15.93
CA ASP A 300 17.25 -1.82 16.69
C ASP A 300 16.90 -2.53 18.03
N GLY A 301 15.71 -3.12 18.10
CA GLY A 301 15.12 -3.84 19.23
C GLY A 301 13.63 -3.61 19.37
N GLU A 302 12.99 -4.39 20.23
CA GLU A 302 11.54 -4.46 20.39
C GLU A 302 10.94 -3.24 21.10
N ASN A 303 11.69 -2.58 21.99
CA ASN A 303 11.18 -1.46 22.78
C ASN A 303 11.39 -0.13 22.06
N ASN A 304 10.30 0.41 21.52
CA ASN A 304 10.29 1.64 20.76
C ASN A 304 9.28 2.65 21.34
N SER A 305 9.34 3.88 20.86
CA SER A 305 8.40 4.96 21.20
C SER A 305 8.01 5.72 19.94
N PHE A 306 6.79 6.21 19.89
CA PHE A 306 6.33 7.05 18.80
C PHE A 306 6.51 8.53 19.14
N MET A 307 7.11 9.32 18.24
CA MET A 307 7.34 10.74 18.45
C MET A 307 7.09 11.59 17.23
N HIS A 308 6.76 12.85 17.49
CA HIS A 308 6.66 13.91 16.49
C HIS A 308 7.88 14.83 16.55
N MET A 309 8.25 15.35 15.40
CA MET A 309 9.16 16.48 15.25
C MET A 309 8.51 17.50 14.31
N ASP A 310 8.24 18.69 14.85
CA ASP A 310 7.53 19.73 14.15
C ASP A 310 8.48 20.91 13.82
N PRO A 311 8.74 21.22 12.56
CA PRO A 311 9.39 22.46 12.17
C PRO A 311 8.50 23.66 12.55
N VAL A 312 9.00 24.52 13.40
CA VAL A 312 8.27 25.70 13.90
C VAL A 312 9.06 26.98 13.70
N VAL A 313 8.37 28.06 13.43
CA VAL A 313 8.98 29.39 13.35
C VAL A 313 8.87 30.08 14.72
N LYS A 314 10.00 30.44 15.28
CA LYS A 314 10.10 31.15 16.55
C LYS A 314 10.79 32.50 16.40
N ALA A 315 10.52 33.44 17.31
CA ALA A 315 11.25 34.70 17.36
C ALA A 315 12.75 34.46 17.55
N ASN A 316 13.56 35.31 16.92
CA ASN A 316 15.01 35.27 17.12
C ASN A 316 15.38 36.15 18.33
N ASP A 317 15.66 35.50 19.47
CA ASP A 317 15.99 36.17 20.72
C ASP A 317 17.39 36.86 20.72
N LYS A 318 18.23 36.56 19.71
CA LYS A 318 19.58 37.15 19.59
C LYS A 318 19.59 38.52 18.95
N GLY A 319 18.44 39.00 18.46
CA GLY A 319 18.36 40.27 17.73
C GLY A 319 18.99 40.22 16.35
N GLY A 320 19.15 41.36 15.72
CA GLY A 320 19.72 41.49 14.38
C GLY A 320 18.68 41.65 13.27
N VAL A 321 19.15 41.60 12.02
CA VAL A 321 18.30 41.80 10.84
C VAL A 321 17.29 40.67 10.68
N ARG A 322 17.64 39.44 11.06
CA ARG A 322 16.76 38.30 11.03
C ARG A 322 15.94 38.22 12.34
N THR A 323 14.65 38.45 12.21
CA THR A 323 13.72 38.51 13.37
C THR A 323 13.09 37.18 13.75
N SER A 324 13.28 36.13 12.94
CA SER A 324 12.75 34.80 13.18
C SER A 324 13.75 33.70 12.86
N SER A 325 13.55 32.54 13.47
CA SER A 325 14.33 31.33 13.22
C SER A 325 13.39 30.14 13.03
N MET A 326 13.82 29.12 12.30
CA MET A 326 13.17 27.82 12.26
C MET A 326 13.84 26.90 13.27
N GLN A 327 13.04 26.26 14.10
CA GLN A 327 13.49 25.31 15.12
C GLN A 327 12.64 24.03 14.99
N ILE A 328 13.07 22.97 15.66
CA ILE A 328 12.32 21.71 15.71
C ILE A 328 11.82 21.54 17.15
N ASP A 329 10.51 21.42 17.29
CA ASP A 329 9.88 20.99 18.54
C ASP A 329 9.61 19.49 18.46
N SER A 330 10.06 18.75 19.49
CA SER A 330 9.92 17.29 19.55
C SER A 330 9.00 16.89 20.69
N LYS A 331 8.16 15.87 20.45
CA LYS A 331 7.21 15.36 21.45
C LYS A 331 7.06 13.86 21.34
N VAL A 332 7.20 13.14 22.44
CA VAL A 332 6.83 11.72 22.53
C VAL A 332 5.31 11.62 22.70
N ILE A 333 4.69 10.73 21.95
CA ILE A 333 3.29 10.38 22.06
C ILE A 333 3.18 9.15 22.94
N THR A 334 2.49 9.27 24.06
CA THR A 334 2.57 8.29 25.14
C THR A 334 1.46 7.24 25.16
N ASN A 335 0.40 7.43 24.37
CA ASN A 335 -0.71 6.49 24.35
C ASN A 335 -1.36 6.35 22.96
N GLU A 336 -2.05 5.25 22.77
CA GLU A 336 -2.61 4.82 21.48
C GLU A 336 -3.62 5.81 20.89
N GLN A 337 -4.51 6.37 21.70
CA GLN A 337 -5.54 7.29 21.20
C GLN A 337 -4.92 8.58 20.65
N ASN A 338 -3.83 9.04 21.22
CA ASN A 338 -3.09 10.19 20.72
C ASN A 338 -2.22 9.86 19.50
N ALA A 339 -1.91 8.59 19.27
CA ALA A 339 -1.15 8.10 18.13
C ALA A 339 -2.04 7.72 16.93
N ALA A 340 -3.35 7.82 17.07
CA ALA A 340 -4.31 7.63 15.99
C ALA A 340 -4.59 8.99 15.33
N GLU A 341 -3.95 9.26 14.19
CA GLU A 341 -3.93 10.62 13.61
C GLU A 341 -4.08 10.67 12.09
N LYS A 342 -4.59 11.81 11.62
CA LYS A 342 -4.56 12.16 10.20
C LYS A 342 -3.16 12.61 9.81
N PHE A 343 -2.75 12.25 8.61
CA PHE A 343 -1.45 12.65 8.10
C PHE A 343 -1.39 14.17 7.85
N ASP A 344 -0.47 14.82 8.54
CA ASP A 344 -0.06 16.19 8.29
C ASP A 344 1.36 16.16 7.71
N PRO A 345 1.59 16.65 6.47
CA PRO A 345 2.90 16.64 5.84
C PRO A 345 3.92 17.57 6.53
N SER A 346 3.48 18.46 7.40
CA SER A 346 4.37 19.36 8.15
C SER A 346 5.00 18.71 9.38
N THR A 347 4.47 17.59 9.86
CA THR A 347 4.97 16.84 11.01
C THR A 347 5.83 15.66 10.57
N ILE A 348 7.03 15.55 11.11
CA ILE A 348 7.89 14.37 10.97
C ILE A 348 7.51 13.37 12.06
N ARG A 349 7.20 12.14 11.66
CA ARG A 349 6.81 11.05 12.57
C ARG A 349 7.89 10.01 12.62
N LEU A 350 8.36 9.71 13.83
CA LEU A 350 9.43 8.77 14.05
C LEU A 350 8.99 7.64 14.97
N LEU A 351 9.41 6.44 14.65
CA LEU A 351 9.48 5.35 15.61
C LEU A 351 10.92 5.26 16.12
N THR A 352 11.10 5.49 17.40
CA THR A 352 12.40 5.77 18.02
C THR A 352 12.73 4.76 19.11
N ASN A 353 13.94 4.23 19.09
CA ASN A 353 14.49 3.44 20.18
C ASN A 353 15.39 4.34 21.04
N PHE A 354 14.87 4.79 22.17
CA PHE A 354 15.65 5.61 23.13
C PHE A 354 16.68 4.81 23.95
N ASN A 355 16.68 3.47 23.80
CA ASN A 355 17.69 2.61 24.46
C ASN A 355 18.95 2.41 23.61
N LYS A 356 18.95 2.97 22.39
CA LYS A 356 20.04 2.87 21.42
C LYS A 356 20.35 4.24 20.82
N GLU A 357 21.63 4.52 20.66
CA GLU A 357 22.13 5.76 20.09
C GLU A 357 23.15 5.45 18.99
N ASN A 358 23.25 6.34 18.00
CA ASN A 358 24.36 6.32 17.08
C ASN A 358 25.62 6.91 17.73
N LYS A 359 26.76 6.90 17.05
CA LYS A 359 28.04 7.41 17.60
C LYS A 359 28.02 8.88 18.05
N LEU A 360 27.01 9.64 17.61
CA LEU A 360 26.85 11.06 17.97
C LEU A 360 25.90 11.28 19.15
N GLY A 361 25.38 10.21 19.76
CA GLY A 361 24.44 10.28 20.86
C GLY A 361 23.00 10.61 20.44
N ASN A 362 22.65 10.44 19.19
CA ASN A 362 21.28 10.58 18.73
C ASN A 362 20.55 9.25 18.84
N PRO A 363 19.32 9.21 19.38
CA PRO A 363 18.53 7.99 19.42
C PRO A 363 18.21 7.50 18.00
N VAL A 364 18.30 6.19 17.81
CA VAL A 364 18.07 5.57 16.51
C VAL A 364 16.58 5.48 16.20
N SER A 365 16.20 5.79 14.97
CA SER A 365 14.79 5.88 14.57
C SER A 365 14.56 5.48 13.13
N TYR A 366 13.27 5.25 12.81
CA TYR A 366 12.73 5.21 11.44
C TYR A 366 11.60 6.23 11.30
N GLN A 367 11.65 7.02 10.22
CA GLN A 367 10.57 7.94 9.85
C GLN A 367 9.46 7.19 9.13
N LEU A 368 8.20 7.51 9.45
CA LEU A 368 6.99 6.94 8.89
C LEU A 368 6.34 7.94 7.92
N ILE A 369 6.15 7.54 6.66
CA ILE A 369 5.55 8.38 5.61
C ILE A 369 4.43 7.59 4.93
N PRO A 370 3.17 7.71 5.41
CA PRO A 370 2.05 6.91 4.91
C PRO A 370 1.59 7.30 3.49
N PHE A 371 2.01 8.50 3.02
CA PHE A 371 1.77 8.94 1.65
C PHE A 371 2.99 9.67 1.11
N ALA A 372 3.78 8.99 0.30
CA ALA A 372 4.98 9.53 -0.36
C ALA A 372 4.71 9.95 -1.82
N GLY A 373 3.54 9.66 -2.35
CA GLY A 373 3.11 10.04 -3.69
C GLY A 373 1.98 9.16 -4.23
N GLY A 374 1.38 9.60 -5.30
CA GLY A 374 0.30 8.89 -6.00
C GLY A 374 -0.26 9.72 -7.16
N THR A 375 -1.05 9.10 -8.00
CA THR A 375 -1.59 9.70 -9.23
C THR A 375 -2.96 10.36 -9.03
N HIS A 376 -3.72 9.92 -8.03
CA HIS A 376 -5.00 10.49 -7.66
C HIS A 376 -4.94 11.16 -6.28
N PRO A 377 -5.92 12.01 -5.94
CA PRO A 377 -6.00 12.59 -4.60
C PRO A 377 -6.05 11.51 -3.52
N VAL A 378 -5.34 11.73 -2.42
CA VAL A 378 -5.43 10.87 -1.24
C VAL A 378 -6.84 10.93 -0.67
N ALA A 379 -7.36 9.78 -0.27
CA ALA A 379 -8.64 9.68 0.40
C ALA A 379 -8.66 10.56 1.67
N LYS A 380 -9.70 11.36 1.83
CA LYS A 380 -9.89 12.23 3.00
C LYS A 380 -10.56 11.54 4.19
N GLY A 381 -10.50 10.22 4.24
CA GLY A 381 -11.25 9.38 5.17
C GLY A 381 -12.39 8.65 4.45
N ALA A 382 -13.29 8.07 5.21
CA ALA A 382 -14.43 7.36 4.66
C ALA A 382 -15.36 8.28 3.87
N ASN A 383 -15.87 7.80 2.75
CA ASN A 383 -16.89 8.48 1.96
C ASN A 383 -18.32 8.27 2.49
N PHE A 384 -18.46 7.76 3.72
CA PHE A 384 -19.74 7.54 4.39
C PHE A 384 -19.89 8.38 5.64
N SER A 385 -21.12 8.55 6.07
CA SER A 385 -21.44 9.10 7.39
C SER A 385 -20.89 8.19 8.50
N LYS A 386 -20.41 8.81 9.60
CA LYS A 386 -19.98 8.07 10.80
C LYS A 386 -21.11 7.26 11.45
N ASP A 387 -22.36 7.60 11.14
CA ASP A 387 -23.54 6.89 11.64
C ASP A 387 -23.83 5.59 10.87
N GLU A 388 -23.24 5.42 9.70
CA GLU A 388 -23.44 4.21 8.92
C GLU A 388 -22.70 3.03 9.55
N TRP A 389 -23.37 1.86 9.55
CA TRP A 389 -22.80 0.63 10.11
C TRP A 389 -21.48 0.22 9.46
N LEU A 390 -21.33 0.55 8.17
CA LEU A 390 -20.11 0.23 7.41
C LEU A 390 -18.91 1.01 7.94
N PHE A 391 -19.08 2.30 8.30
CA PHE A 391 -18.00 3.09 8.90
C PHE A 391 -17.52 2.49 10.23
N LYS A 392 -18.43 1.96 11.04
CA LYS A 392 -18.09 1.32 12.32
C LYS A 392 -17.18 0.10 12.15
N ARG A 393 -17.32 -0.62 11.04
CA ARG A 393 -16.44 -1.75 10.69
C ARG A 393 -15.12 -1.33 10.07
N LEU A 394 -15.10 -0.17 9.41
CA LEU A 394 -14.01 0.33 8.59
C LEU A 394 -13.38 1.59 9.16
N ASN A 395 -13.47 1.79 10.46
CA ASN A 395 -12.99 3.00 11.13
C ASN A 395 -11.48 3.26 10.95
N PHE A 396 -10.70 2.24 10.60
CA PHE A 396 -9.28 2.40 10.26
C PHE A 396 -9.04 3.37 9.09
N MET A 397 -10.06 3.61 8.24
CA MET A 397 -9.97 4.56 7.12
C MET A 397 -9.92 6.03 7.58
N ASP A 398 -10.38 6.35 8.79
CA ASP A 398 -10.49 7.73 9.28
C ASP A 398 -9.13 8.38 9.57
N LYS A 399 -8.10 7.57 9.80
CA LYS A 399 -6.75 8.02 10.15
C LYS A 399 -5.72 7.36 9.26
N GLN A 400 -4.63 8.07 8.95
CA GLN A 400 -3.54 7.54 8.14
C GLN A 400 -2.46 6.85 8.96
N ILE A 401 -2.37 7.18 10.26
CA ILE A 401 -1.41 6.54 11.18
C ILE A 401 -2.14 6.10 12.43
N TRP A 402 -1.83 4.86 12.85
CA TRP A 402 -2.21 4.31 14.13
C TRP A 402 -0.98 3.62 14.71
N VAL A 403 -0.74 3.75 16.00
CA VAL A 403 0.32 3.03 16.70
C VAL A 403 -0.29 2.37 17.93
N THR A 404 -0.11 1.05 18.03
CA THR A 404 -0.63 0.23 19.14
C THR A 404 0.51 -0.54 19.79
N GLN A 405 0.34 -0.98 21.04
CA GLN A 405 1.19 -2.04 21.55
C GLN A 405 0.99 -3.31 20.73
N TYR A 406 2.03 -4.12 20.62
CA TYR A 406 1.90 -5.45 20.05
C TYR A 406 0.93 -6.31 20.86
N ASN A 407 -0.04 -6.87 20.15
CA ASN A 407 -0.97 -7.85 20.70
C ASN A 407 -1.20 -8.94 19.66
N PRO A 408 -0.96 -10.23 19.94
CA PRO A 408 -1.09 -11.32 18.98
C PRO A 408 -2.51 -11.51 18.45
N ASP A 409 -3.53 -11.01 19.14
CA ASP A 409 -4.93 -11.05 18.71
C ASP A 409 -5.35 -9.85 17.84
N GLU A 410 -4.53 -8.79 17.79
CA GLU A 410 -4.76 -7.56 17.02
C GLU A 410 -3.98 -7.58 15.71
N ARG A 411 -4.47 -8.36 14.74
CA ARG A 411 -3.74 -8.61 13.50
C ARG A 411 -4.27 -7.87 12.28
N TYR A 412 -5.51 -7.41 12.30
CA TYR A 412 -6.20 -6.86 11.14
C TYR A 412 -6.89 -5.55 11.48
N PRO A 413 -6.72 -4.49 10.66
CA PRO A 413 -7.24 -3.15 10.98
C PRO A 413 -8.78 -3.09 11.05
N GLU A 414 -9.47 -3.99 10.37
CA GLU A 414 -10.92 -4.18 10.40
C GLU A 414 -11.39 -5.22 11.43
N GLY A 415 -10.44 -5.83 12.16
CA GLY A 415 -10.71 -6.92 13.11
C GLY A 415 -10.69 -8.31 12.48
N LYS A 416 -10.68 -9.32 13.34
CA LYS A 416 -10.56 -10.73 12.95
C LYS A 416 -11.75 -11.22 12.09
N TYR A 417 -12.95 -10.77 12.42
CA TYR A 417 -14.20 -11.16 11.79
C TYR A 417 -14.84 -9.97 11.10
N SER A 418 -14.23 -9.48 10.01
CA SER A 418 -14.70 -8.33 9.25
C SER A 418 -16.08 -8.54 8.64
N ASN A 419 -16.40 -9.77 8.27
CA ASN A 419 -17.71 -10.15 7.77
C ASN A 419 -18.72 -10.32 8.91
N ARG A 420 -19.94 -9.82 8.78
CA ARG A 420 -21.05 -9.94 9.73
C ARG A 420 -20.87 -9.25 11.09
N SER A 421 -19.88 -8.41 11.25
CA SER A 421 -19.74 -7.58 12.45
C SER A 421 -20.83 -6.52 12.50
N THR A 422 -21.46 -6.33 13.66
CA THR A 422 -22.54 -5.36 13.87
C THR A 422 -22.13 -4.16 14.75
N HIS A 423 -20.89 -4.14 15.19
CA HIS A 423 -20.32 -3.12 16.09
C HIS A 423 -18.90 -2.76 15.65
N ASP A 424 -18.33 -1.78 16.30
CA ASP A 424 -16.96 -1.36 16.07
C ASP A 424 -16.00 -2.54 16.27
N THR A 425 -15.08 -2.69 15.33
CA THR A 425 -14.05 -3.73 15.33
C THR A 425 -12.74 -3.14 14.83
N GLY A 426 -11.66 -3.89 14.98
CA GLY A 426 -10.36 -3.48 14.49
C GLY A 426 -9.76 -2.29 15.23
N LEU A 427 -9.05 -1.43 14.53
CA LEU A 427 -8.20 -0.38 15.13
C LEU A 427 -8.94 0.56 16.08
N GLY A 428 -10.16 0.95 15.75
CA GLY A 428 -10.95 1.78 16.64
C GLY A 428 -11.26 1.10 17.98
N GLN A 429 -11.43 -0.22 18.00
CA GLN A 429 -11.60 -1.01 19.21
C GLN A 429 -10.26 -1.26 19.92
N PHE A 430 -9.19 -1.54 19.17
CA PHE A 430 -7.87 -1.82 19.74
C PHE A 430 -7.39 -0.68 20.61
N ILE A 431 -7.48 0.55 20.15
CA ILE A 431 -7.09 1.74 20.94
C ILE A 431 -8.08 2.10 22.05
N GLY A 432 -9.17 1.34 22.24
CA GLY A 432 -10.20 1.64 23.25
C GLY A 432 -9.69 1.57 24.68
N ASN A 433 -8.75 0.69 24.97
CA ASN A 433 -8.07 0.58 26.28
C ASN A 433 -6.99 1.65 26.51
N ASN A 434 -6.60 2.37 25.43
CA ASN A 434 -5.66 3.51 25.46
C ASN A 434 -4.31 3.20 26.14
N GLU A 435 -3.68 2.10 25.74
CA GLU A 435 -2.43 1.61 26.32
C GLU A 435 -1.28 2.60 26.14
N ASN A 436 -0.30 2.46 27.04
CA ASN A 436 0.94 3.23 26.96
C ASN A 436 1.82 2.67 25.84
N ILE A 437 2.27 3.54 24.93
CA ILE A 437 3.15 3.20 23.80
C ILE A 437 4.56 3.78 23.92
N GLU A 438 4.97 4.19 25.10
CA GLU A 438 6.32 4.64 25.36
C GLU A 438 7.22 3.48 25.78
N ASN A 439 8.30 3.24 25.05
CA ASN A 439 9.27 2.17 25.30
C ASN A 439 8.61 0.78 25.35
N LYS A 440 7.83 0.46 24.32
CA LYS A 440 7.05 -0.77 24.16
C LYS A 440 7.33 -1.44 22.84
N ASP A 441 6.94 -2.69 22.76
CA ASP A 441 6.80 -3.42 21.50
C ASP A 441 5.61 -2.85 20.74
N LEU A 442 5.85 -2.28 19.55
CA LEU A 442 4.89 -1.43 18.85
C LEU A 442 4.57 -1.92 17.43
N VAL A 443 3.29 -1.88 17.11
CA VAL A 443 2.79 -2.06 15.75
C VAL A 443 2.36 -0.72 15.17
N VAL A 444 2.90 -0.36 14.01
CA VAL A 444 2.49 0.79 13.21
C VAL A 444 1.53 0.33 12.13
N TRP A 445 0.41 1.03 12.02
CA TRP A 445 -0.59 0.81 10.98
C TRP A 445 -0.64 2.05 10.10
N MET A 446 -0.23 1.92 8.85
CA MET A 446 -0.24 3.02 7.89
C MET A 446 -1.38 2.83 6.89
N THR A 447 -2.38 3.69 6.98
CA THR A 447 -3.49 3.75 6.03
C THR A 447 -3.17 4.75 4.94
N THR A 448 -3.14 4.29 3.72
CA THR A 448 -2.97 5.10 2.52
C THR A 448 -4.04 4.73 1.50
N GLY A 449 -4.10 5.45 0.41
CA GLY A 449 -5.06 5.13 -0.64
C GLY A 449 -5.29 6.28 -1.60
N THR A 450 -6.24 6.09 -2.48
CA THR A 450 -6.60 7.06 -3.50
C THR A 450 -8.11 7.14 -3.64
N THR A 451 -8.61 8.31 -4.00
CA THR A 451 -9.97 8.47 -4.49
C THR A 451 -9.92 8.39 -6.00
N HIS A 452 -10.46 7.31 -6.55
CA HIS A 452 -10.47 7.08 -7.98
C HIS A 452 -11.65 7.83 -8.61
N VAL A 453 -11.32 8.86 -9.36
CA VAL A 453 -12.23 9.60 -10.23
C VAL A 453 -11.89 9.19 -11.66
N ALA A 454 -12.77 8.39 -12.26
CA ALA A 454 -12.54 7.75 -13.55
C ALA A 454 -12.28 8.74 -14.70
N ARG A 455 -11.45 8.33 -15.65
CA ARG A 455 -11.11 9.06 -16.87
C ARG A 455 -11.23 8.16 -18.08
N ALA A 456 -11.47 8.75 -19.24
CA ALA A 456 -11.58 7.99 -20.50
C ALA A 456 -10.32 7.18 -20.85
N GLU A 457 -9.15 7.67 -20.41
CA GLU A 457 -7.84 7.01 -20.59
C GLU A 457 -7.70 5.69 -19.83
N GLU A 458 -8.60 5.42 -18.89
CA GLU A 458 -8.59 4.21 -18.05
C GLU A 458 -9.49 3.10 -18.59
N TRP A 459 -10.13 3.33 -19.74
CA TRP A 459 -11.07 2.40 -20.34
C TRP A 459 -10.59 1.92 -21.72
N PRO A 460 -10.70 0.61 -22.08
CA PRO A 460 -11.35 -0.48 -21.33
C PRO A 460 -10.48 -1.18 -20.29
N ILE A 461 -9.21 -0.85 -20.17
CA ILE A 461 -8.28 -1.39 -19.16
C ILE A 461 -7.42 -0.25 -18.61
N MET A 462 -7.27 -0.22 -17.30
CA MET A 462 -6.55 0.84 -16.60
C MET A 462 -5.04 0.75 -16.76
N PRO A 463 -4.34 1.86 -17.05
CA PRO A 463 -2.94 1.99 -16.65
C PRO A 463 -2.82 1.83 -15.13
N THR A 464 -1.71 1.25 -14.67
CA THR A 464 -1.52 1.06 -13.23
C THR A 464 -1.40 2.39 -12.49
N GLU A 465 -2.29 2.61 -11.53
CA GLU A 465 -2.28 3.74 -10.62
C GLU A 465 -1.56 3.37 -9.34
N TRP A 466 -0.44 4.05 -9.06
CA TRP A 466 0.43 3.75 -7.94
C TRP A 466 0.23 4.70 -6.77
N VAL A 467 0.24 4.13 -5.55
CA VAL A 467 0.36 4.83 -4.29
C VAL A 467 1.65 4.39 -3.60
N TYR A 468 2.42 5.36 -3.10
CA TYR A 468 3.72 5.14 -2.51
C TYR A 468 3.70 5.46 -1.02
N THR A 469 4.16 4.52 -0.23
CA THR A 469 4.35 4.62 1.22
C THR A 469 5.79 4.25 1.50
N LEU A 470 6.43 4.90 2.45
CA LEU A 470 7.80 4.54 2.78
C LEU A 470 8.12 4.74 4.27
N ILE A 471 9.11 3.98 4.72
CA ILE A 471 9.82 4.18 5.98
C ILE A 471 11.28 4.38 5.69
N LYS A 472 11.93 5.31 6.40
CA LYS A 472 13.34 5.59 6.16
C LYS A 472 14.12 5.79 7.45
N PRO A 473 15.42 5.41 7.47
CA PRO A 473 16.29 5.62 8.62
C PRO A 473 16.34 7.08 9.04
N TRP A 474 16.35 7.32 10.34
CA TRP A 474 16.56 8.62 10.95
C TRP A 474 17.54 8.47 12.11
N ASN A 475 18.77 8.92 11.94
CA ASN A 475 19.87 8.64 12.87
C ASN A 475 20.09 7.16 13.20
N PHE A 476 19.57 6.26 12.36
CA PHE A 476 19.75 4.83 12.53
C PHE A 476 21.21 4.43 12.27
N PHE A 477 21.88 5.12 11.36
CA PHE A 477 23.29 4.92 11.05
C PHE A 477 24.16 6.05 11.65
N ASP A 478 25.46 5.79 11.78
CA ASP A 478 26.45 6.80 12.22
C ASP A 478 26.76 7.83 11.13
N ASN A 479 26.67 7.41 9.87
CA ASN A 479 26.88 8.21 8.66
C ASN A 479 26.16 7.54 7.49
N THR A 480 26.37 8.02 6.25
CA THR A 480 25.75 7.38 5.08
C THR A 480 26.20 5.92 4.92
N PRO A 481 25.26 4.94 4.89
CA PRO A 481 25.62 3.54 4.81
C PRO A 481 26.08 3.09 3.42
N THR A 482 25.96 3.94 2.40
CA THR A 482 26.30 3.63 1.01
C THR A 482 27.73 4.05 0.64
N LEU A 483 28.42 4.77 1.53
CA LEU A 483 29.84 5.08 1.41
C LEU A 483 30.62 4.20 2.39
N ASN A 484 31.71 3.59 1.89
CA ASN A 484 32.66 2.92 2.76
C ASN A 484 33.60 3.96 3.39
N LEU A 485 33.08 4.69 4.38
CA LEU A 485 33.88 5.58 5.19
C LEU A 485 34.63 4.69 6.18
N GLY A 486 35.96 4.59 6.04
CA GLY A 486 36.81 3.86 6.99
C GLY A 486 36.58 4.30 8.43
N GLU A 487 36.97 3.49 9.42
CA GLU A 487 37.00 3.92 10.81
C GLU A 487 37.91 5.15 10.89
N GLU A 488 37.42 6.23 11.53
CA GLU A 488 38.26 7.39 11.82
C GLU A 488 39.47 6.88 12.61
N GLU A 489 40.68 7.03 12.04
CA GLU A 489 41.90 6.94 12.85
C GLU A 489 41.74 7.92 13.98
N GLN A 490 41.79 7.45 15.23
CA GLN A 490 41.83 8.31 16.40
C GLN A 490 43.03 9.23 16.21
N SER A 491 42.77 10.51 15.89
CA SER A 491 43.81 11.51 15.90
C SER A 491 44.39 11.55 17.31
N THR A 492 45.53 10.96 17.48
CA THR A 492 46.35 11.20 18.67
C THR A 492 46.64 12.71 18.70
N GLN A 493 45.90 13.44 19.53
CA GLN A 493 46.28 14.81 19.88
C GLN A 493 47.71 14.74 20.42
N HIS A 494 48.66 15.18 19.59
CA HIS A 494 49.95 15.58 20.07
C HIS A 494 49.75 16.94 20.75
N ASP A 495 49.66 16.92 22.07
CA ASP A 495 49.89 18.08 22.93
C ASP A 495 51.28 18.58 22.61
N HIS A 496 51.39 19.70 21.93
CA HIS A 496 52.56 20.52 21.88
C HIS A 496 52.41 21.65 22.90
N HIS A 497 53.21 21.55 23.92
CA HIS A 497 53.51 22.60 24.94
C HIS A 497 53.90 23.94 24.30
#